data_54a181feb65f474d993338cecdaa6014
#
_entry.id   54a181feb65f474d993338cecdaa6014
#
_cell.length_a   1.000
_cell.length_b   1.000
_cell.length_c   1.000
_cell.angle_alpha   90.00
_cell.angle_beta   90.00
_cell.angle_gamma   90.00
#
_symmetry.space_group_name_H-M   'P 1'
#
loop_
_entity.id
_entity.type
_entity.pdbx_description
1 polymer ?
#
loop_
_entity_poly.entity_id
_entity_poly.type
_entity_poly.pdbx_seq_one_letter_code
_entity_poly.pdbx_strand_id
1 'polypeptide(L)'
;MFITLKKYTRVLICIAMIVTLSACTTIATPQKSIDQTMVNWGSDEGVKRLKESQYKVDFFKLANHFESQNNKLFCGPASAAIVLNALRVRNSAISLPEDSSLLNDADRQFIAANGKWSPLFQRYTQNNIFIKSPKSRALVLGEALQDAQGKVLVDSHGKGEKDRGFQLRQLGALFTAHGVSTKVVVVQQGMSDQVIKAELIDNLRTADDYVIINYKRTVLNQPGGGHLSPLAAYHKASDSFLVMDVTPNKADWVWVKSELLISAMRTFDTVENRGYLLLSEGIE
;
A
#
# COMPACT_ATOMS: atom_id res chain seq x y z
N MET A 1 -38.60 -104.52 -6.44
CA MET A 1 -37.89 -103.57 -7.29
C MET A 1 -37.62 -102.35 -6.48
N PHE A 2 -36.42 -102.29 -5.85
CA PHE A 2 -36.08 -101.34 -4.84
C PHE A 2 -35.06 -100.35 -5.44
N ILE A 3 -35.35 -99.10 -5.41
CA ILE A 3 -34.51 -98.01 -5.86
C ILE A 3 -33.96 -97.34 -4.57
N THR A 4 -32.69 -97.47 -4.35
CA THR A 4 -31.99 -96.90 -3.21
C THR A 4 -31.64 -95.41 -3.40
N LEU A 5 -32.12 -94.56 -2.52
CA LEU A 5 -31.83 -93.13 -2.48
C LEU A 5 -30.47 -92.92 -1.77
N LYS A 6 -29.47 -92.37 -2.48
CA LYS A 6 -28.20 -91.88 -1.88
C LYS A 6 -28.39 -90.43 -1.43
N LYS A 7 -28.20 -90.24 -0.10
CA LYS A 7 -28.13 -88.86 0.52
C LYS A 7 -26.75 -88.28 0.22
N TYR A 8 -26.75 -87.11 -0.42
CA TYR A 8 -25.54 -86.28 -0.48
C TYR A 8 -25.61 -85.21 0.60
N THR A 9 -24.72 -85.28 1.57
CA THR A 9 -24.48 -84.24 2.60
C THR A 9 -23.67 -83.14 1.95
N ARG A 10 -24.21 -81.95 1.80
CA ARG A 10 -23.49 -80.77 1.39
C ARG A 10 -22.88 -80.12 2.62
N VAL A 11 -21.57 -80.11 2.73
CA VAL A 11 -20.80 -79.31 3.69
C VAL A 11 -20.77 -77.88 3.16
N LEU A 12 -21.43 -76.94 3.82
CA LEU A 12 -21.28 -75.51 3.58
C LEU A 12 -19.99 -75.03 4.30
N ILE A 13 -18.97 -74.68 3.53
CA ILE A 13 -17.81 -73.98 4.02
C ILE A 13 -18.13 -72.47 3.97
N CYS A 14 -18.39 -71.89 5.11
CA CYS A 14 -18.48 -70.43 5.23
C CYS A 14 -17.06 -69.85 5.23
N ILE A 15 -16.64 -69.28 4.08
CA ILE A 15 -15.45 -68.46 3.98
C ILE A 15 -15.82 -67.08 4.49
N ALA A 16 -15.39 -66.74 5.73
CA ALA A 16 -15.47 -65.38 6.26
C ALA A 16 -14.39 -64.54 5.61
N MET A 17 -14.77 -63.67 4.63
CA MET A 17 -13.88 -62.66 4.12
C MET A 17 -13.73 -61.55 5.15
N ILE A 18 -12.60 -61.50 5.87
CA ILE A 18 -12.22 -60.35 6.71
C ILE A 18 -11.68 -59.28 5.79
N VAL A 19 -12.52 -58.28 5.48
CA VAL A 19 -12.11 -57.07 4.81
C VAL A 19 -11.43 -56.18 5.86
N THR A 20 -10.10 -56.18 5.90
CA THR A 20 -9.33 -55.21 6.66
C THR A 20 -9.39 -53.85 5.94
N LEU A 21 -10.22 -52.91 6.40
CA LEU A 21 -10.14 -51.51 6.02
C LEU A 21 -8.83 -50.97 6.61
N SER A 22 -7.79 -50.90 5.78
CA SER A 22 -6.62 -50.06 6.07
C SER A 22 -7.06 -48.59 5.94
N ALA A 23 -7.45 -48.00 7.05
CA ALA A 23 -7.58 -46.52 7.11
C ALA A 23 -6.18 -45.94 6.97
N CYS A 24 -5.85 -45.49 5.74
CA CYS A 24 -4.73 -44.55 5.56
C CYS A 24 -5.06 -43.24 6.27
N THR A 25 -4.73 -43.16 7.54
CA THR A 25 -4.56 -41.90 8.24
C THR A 25 -3.35 -41.20 7.61
N THR A 26 -3.58 -40.35 6.61
CA THR A 26 -2.61 -39.35 6.21
C THR A 26 -2.40 -38.45 7.43
N ILE A 27 -1.33 -38.73 8.18
CA ILE A 27 -0.79 -37.78 9.16
C ILE A 27 -0.34 -36.59 8.30
N ALA A 28 -1.19 -35.54 8.27
CA ALA A 28 -0.78 -34.25 7.75
C ALA A 28 0.40 -33.83 8.63
N THR A 29 1.61 -33.97 8.11
CA THR A 29 2.77 -33.33 8.69
C THR A 29 2.42 -31.86 8.83
N PRO A 30 2.57 -31.24 10.02
CA PRO A 30 2.37 -29.81 10.16
C PRO A 30 3.35 -29.16 9.19
N GLN A 31 2.81 -28.60 8.11
CA GLN A 31 3.58 -27.80 7.17
C GLN A 31 4.12 -26.66 8.00
N LYS A 32 5.43 -26.74 8.31
CA LYS A 32 6.15 -25.69 9.03
C LYS A 32 5.83 -24.42 8.27
N SER A 33 5.00 -23.53 8.85
CA SER A 33 4.68 -22.25 8.27
C SER A 33 6.03 -21.57 8.03
N ILE A 34 6.44 -21.49 6.77
CA ILE A 34 7.52 -20.58 6.38
C ILE A 34 7.02 -19.24 6.86
N ASP A 35 7.67 -18.68 7.86
CA ASP A 35 7.34 -17.37 8.39
C ASP A 35 7.68 -16.35 7.31
N GLN A 36 6.77 -16.20 6.36
CA GLN A 36 6.92 -15.28 5.26
C GLN A 36 6.64 -13.89 5.82
N THR A 37 7.71 -13.20 6.19
CA THR A 37 7.65 -11.81 6.66
C THR A 37 7.06 -10.89 5.61
N MET A 38 7.12 -11.29 4.32
CA MET A 38 6.49 -10.62 3.20
C MET A 38 5.84 -11.63 2.24
N VAL A 39 4.65 -11.29 1.73
CA VAL A 39 3.91 -12.09 0.76
C VAL A 39 3.41 -11.20 -0.36
N ASN A 40 3.72 -11.55 -1.62
CA ASN A 40 3.20 -10.84 -2.78
C ASN A 40 1.68 -10.88 -2.79
N TRP A 41 1.04 -9.73 -2.99
CA TRP A 41 -0.43 -9.60 -2.92
C TRP A 41 -1.16 -10.42 -3.99
N GLY A 42 -0.55 -10.61 -5.17
CA GLY A 42 -1.09 -11.38 -6.29
C GLY A 42 -0.84 -12.90 -6.21
N SER A 43 -0.09 -13.39 -5.20
CA SER A 43 0.04 -14.83 -4.94
C SER A 43 -1.26 -15.40 -4.34
N ASP A 44 -1.44 -16.72 -4.40
CA ASP A 44 -2.61 -17.39 -3.80
C ASP A 44 -2.78 -17.02 -2.33
N GLU A 45 -1.69 -16.99 -1.57
CA GLU A 45 -1.69 -16.58 -0.16
C GLU A 45 -2.02 -15.08 -0.02
N GLY A 46 -1.48 -14.22 -0.89
CA GLY A 46 -1.78 -12.78 -0.88
C GLY A 46 -3.24 -12.48 -1.19
N VAL A 47 -3.79 -13.13 -2.19
CA VAL A 47 -5.23 -13.04 -2.55
C VAL A 47 -6.12 -13.56 -1.42
N LYS A 48 -5.72 -14.68 -0.79
CA LYS A 48 -6.43 -15.22 0.38
C LYS A 48 -6.44 -14.21 1.52
N ARG A 49 -5.30 -13.59 1.88
CA ARG A 49 -5.23 -12.55 2.92
C ARG A 49 -6.15 -11.38 2.62
N LEU A 50 -6.22 -10.92 1.37
CA LEU A 50 -7.12 -9.84 0.99
C LEU A 50 -8.60 -10.24 1.14
N LYS A 51 -8.97 -11.46 0.76
CA LYS A 51 -10.34 -11.97 0.94
C LYS A 51 -10.73 -12.04 2.42
N GLU A 52 -9.85 -12.56 3.27
CA GLU A 52 -10.08 -12.79 4.69
C GLU A 52 -9.94 -11.51 5.54
N SER A 53 -9.29 -10.46 5.02
CA SER A 53 -9.13 -9.19 5.74
C SER A 53 -10.46 -8.51 6.01
N GLN A 54 -10.69 -8.14 7.27
CA GLN A 54 -11.84 -7.34 7.71
C GLN A 54 -11.53 -5.84 7.70
N TYR A 55 -10.26 -5.47 7.78
CA TYR A 55 -9.77 -4.09 7.84
C TYR A 55 -9.23 -3.70 6.46
N LYS A 56 -10.11 -3.34 5.55
CA LYS A 56 -9.81 -2.98 4.14
C LYS A 56 -10.86 -2.07 3.53
N VAL A 57 -11.49 -1.26 4.35
CA VAL A 57 -12.68 -0.48 3.93
C VAL A 57 -12.35 0.44 2.75
N ASP A 58 -11.17 1.03 2.73
CA ASP A 58 -10.72 1.96 1.69
C ASP A 58 -9.89 1.32 0.57
N PHE A 59 -9.59 0.02 0.66
CA PHE A 59 -8.81 -0.69 -0.35
C PHE A 59 -9.32 -0.44 -1.78
N PHE A 60 -10.63 -0.56 -1.99
CA PHE A 60 -11.22 -0.43 -3.31
C PHE A 60 -11.16 1.00 -3.86
N LYS A 61 -11.29 2.01 -3.01
CA LYS A 61 -11.11 3.41 -3.40
C LYS A 61 -9.66 3.70 -3.78
N LEU A 62 -8.71 3.26 -2.96
CA LEU A 62 -7.28 3.40 -3.26
C LEU A 62 -6.91 2.66 -4.55
N ALA A 63 -7.38 1.42 -4.74
CA ALA A 63 -7.11 0.62 -5.93
C ALA A 63 -7.71 1.25 -7.20
N ASN A 64 -8.91 1.85 -7.12
CA ASN A 64 -9.55 2.54 -8.23
C ASN A 64 -8.78 3.79 -8.69
N HIS A 65 -8.02 4.42 -7.78
CA HIS A 65 -7.23 5.62 -8.06
C HIS A 65 -5.72 5.36 -8.07
N PHE A 66 -5.31 4.08 -8.02
CA PHE A 66 -3.91 3.74 -7.99
C PHE A 66 -3.19 4.17 -9.27
N GLU A 67 -2.06 4.83 -9.10
CA GLU A 67 -1.11 5.14 -10.16
C GLU A 67 0.32 4.91 -9.69
N SER A 68 1.18 4.44 -10.60
CA SER A 68 2.59 4.29 -10.33
C SER A 68 3.31 5.64 -10.38
N GLN A 69 4.35 5.80 -9.56
CA GLN A 69 5.15 7.02 -9.60
C GLN A 69 5.82 7.23 -10.97
N ASN A 70 5.77 8.45 -11.47
CA ASN A 70 6.27 8.81 -12.82
C ASN A 70 7.80 8.90 -12.91
N ASN A 71 8.49 8.99 -11.78
CA ASN A 71 9.96 9.01 -11.71
C ASN A 71 10.45 8.54 -10.33
N LYS A 72 11.76 8.37 -10.19
CA LYS A 72 12.40 7.79 -8.98
C LYS A 72 12.18 8.59 -7.68
N LEU A 73 11.70 9.84 -7.75
CA LEU A 73 11.55 10.77 -6.62
C LEU A 73 10.08 11.04 -6.27
N PHE A 74 9.14 10.51 -7.05
CA PHE A 74 7.72 10.85 -6.96
C PHE A 74 6.87 9.86 -6.15
N CYS A 75 7.46 9.10 -5.24
CA CYS A 75 6.67 8.25 -4.34
C CYS A 75 5.68 9.07 -3.49
N GLY A 76 6.11 10.22 -2.96
CA GLY A 76 5.21 11.15 -2.26
C GLY A 76 4.12 11.72 -3.16
N PRO A 77 4.45 12.32 -4.32
CA PRO A 77 3.47 12.79 -5.30
C PRO A 77 2.46 11.74 -5.76
N ALA A 78 2.90 10.52 -6.06
CA ALA A 78 2.00 9.43 -6.45
C ALA A 78 1.05 9.04 -5.29
N SER A 79 1.60 8.82 -4.09
CA SER A 79 0.79 8.52 -2.91
C SER A 79 -0.21 9.64 -2.59
N ALA A 80 0.19 10.92 -2.77
CA ALA A 80 -0.70 12.04 -2.55
C ALA A 80 -1.84 12.08 -3.59
N ALA A 81 -1.55 11.90 -4.88
CA ALA A 81 -2.56 11.88 -5.92
C ALA A 81 -3.57 10.76 -5.70
N ILE A 82 -3.12 9.55 -5.35
CA ILE A 82 -3.98 8.40 -5.05
C ILE A 82 -4.96 8.75 -3.91
N VAL A 83 -4.44 9.23 -2.77
CA VAL A 83 -5.27 9.49 -1.58
C VAL A 83 -6.20 10.69 -1.80
N LEU A 84 -5.72 11.79 -2.40
CA LEU A 84 -6.55 12.95 -2.71
C LEU A 84 -7.70 12.59 -3.67
N ASN A 85 -7.45 11.74 -4.66
CA ASN A 85 -8.49 11.27 -5.56
C ASN A 85 -9.47 10.33 -4.85
N ALA A 86 -8.99 9.42 -4.01
CA ALA A 86 -9.84 8.53 -3.22
C ALA A 86 -10.77 9.30 -2.28
N LEU A 87 -10.29 10.40 -1.68
CA LEU A 87 -11.09 11.30 -0.85
C LEU A 87 -12.12 12.11 -1.67
N ARG A 88 -11.75 12.62 -2.88
CA ARG A 88 -12.42 13.80 -3.44
C ARG A 88 -13.07 13.62 -4.80
N VAL A 89 -12.69 12.66 -5.61
CA VAL A 89 -13.22 12.54 -7.00
C VAL A 89 -14.74 12.43 -7.06
N ARG A 90 -15.40 11.95 -6.02
CA ARG A 90 -16.86 11.87 -5.94
C ARG A 90 -17.50 12.90 -5.00
N ASN A 91 -16.71 13.81 -4.46
CA ASN A 91 -17.20 14.88 -3.59
C ASN A 91 -17.48 16.13 -4.42
N SER A 92 -18.75 16.39 -4.75
CA SER A 92 -19.18 17.53 -5.56
C SER A 92 -18.99 18.89 -4.88
N ALA A 93 -18.75 18.93 -3.58
CA ALA A 93 -18.50 20.17 -2.84
C ALA A 93 -17.08 20.71 -3.08
N ILE A 94 -16.16 19.88 -3.59
CA ILE A 94 -14.75 20.23 -3.78
C ILE A 94 -14.44 20.40 -5.27
N SER A 95 -13.94 21.57 -5.66
CA SER A 95 -13.44 21.80 -7.00
C SER A 95 -12.08 21.14 -7.19
N LEU A 96 -11.98 20.24 -8.15
CA LEU A 96 -10.75 19.53 -8.49
C LEU A 96 -10.02 20.18 -9.67
N PRO A 97 -8.68 20.09 -9.73
CA PRO A 97 -7.93 20.57 -10.88
C PRO A 97 -8.18 19.69 -12.10
N GLU A 98 -8.12 20.28 -13.29
CA GLU A 98 -8.15 19.52 -14.54
C GLU A 98 -6.86 18.71 -14.74
N ASP A 99 -7.02 17.47 -15.21
CA ASP A 99 -5.90 16.61 -15.60
C ASP A 99 -5.48 16.91 -17.04
N SER A 100 -4.49 17.79 -17.18
CA SER A 100 -3.87 18.09 -18.48
C SER A 100 -2.52 17.39 -18.68
N SER A 101 -2.20 16.39 -17.87
CA SER A 101 -0.85 15.79 -17.80
C SER A 101 -0.43 15.06 -19.07
N LEU A 102 -1.39 14.53 -19.84
CA LEU A 102 -1.13 13.79 -21.09
C LEU A 102 -1.31 14.64 -22.36
N LEU A 103 -1.66 15.92 -22.23
CA LEU A 103 -1.85 16.77 -23.40
C LEU A 103 -0.54 17.38 -23.87
N ASN A 104 -0.30 17.32 -25.18
CA ASN A 104 0.72 18.09 -25.84
C ASN A 104 0.20 19.50 -26.22
N ASP A 105 1.06 20.33 -26.77
CA ASP A 105 0.69 21.73 -27.10
C ASP A 105 -0.35 21.82 -28.23
N ALA A 106 -0.32 20.90 -29.21
CA ALA A 106 -1.31 20.84 -30.28
C ALA A 106 -2.69 20.46 -29.74
N ASP A 107 -2.78 19.50 -28.81
CA ASP A 107 -4.02 19.13 -28.14
C ASP A 107 -4.61 20.32 -27.38
N ARG A 108 -3.77 21.06 -26.64
CA ARG A 108 -4.18 22.26 -25.87
C ARG A 108 -4.74 23.35 -26.78
N GLN A 109 -4.08 23.61 -27.92
CA GLN A 109 -4.55 24.58 -28.90
C GLN A 109 -5.87 24.14 -29.54
N PHE A 110 -6.01 22.88 -29.90
CA PHE A 110 -7.23 22.32 -30.45
C PHE A 110 -8.40 22.44 -29.49
N ILE A 111 -8.22 22.07 -28.21
CA ILE A 111 -9.26 22.18 -27.18
C ILE A 111 -9.68 23.63 -27.01
N ALA A 112 -8.71 24.56 -26.89
CA ALA A 112 -9.01 25.99 -26.73
C ALA A 112 -9.79 26.55 -27.92
N ALA A 113 -9.51 26.10 -29.15
CA ALA A 113 -10.21 26.55 -30.34
C ALA A 113 -11.65 26.04 -30.47
N ASN A 114 -12.01 24.96 -29.77
CA ASN A 114 -13.35 24.33 -29.84
C ASN A 114 -14.33 24.81 -28.77
N GLY A 115 -14.06 25.90 -28.08
CA GLY A 115 -14.98 26.59 -27.19
C GLY A 115 -14.94 26.12 -25.72
N LYS A 116 -16.11 26.14 -25.07
CA LYS A 116 -16.21 25.93 -23.61
C LYS A 116 -16.15 24.46 -23.16
N TRP A 117 -16.23 23.50 -24.08
CA TRP A 117 -16.19 22.09 -23.72
C TRP A 117 -14.76 21.65 -23.46
N SER A 118 -14.52 20.98 -22.33
CA SER A 118 -13.24 20.36 -22.00
C SER A 118 -13.40 18.84 -21.91
N PRO A 119 -12.56 18.05 -22.64
CA PRO A 119 -12.55 16.61 -22.52
C PRO A 119 -11.79 16.12 -21.28
N LEU A 120 -11.26 17.03 -20.46
CA LEU A 120 -10.40 16.70 -19.34
C LEU A 120 -11.21 16.23 -18.14
N PHE A 121 -10.71 15.20 -17.47
CA PHE A 121 -11.20 14.84 -16.16
C PHE A 121 -10.67 15.80 -15.10
N GLN A 122 -11.50 16.07 -14.10
CA GLN A 122 -11.10 16.80 -12.91
C GLN A 122 -10.58 15.80 -11.87
N ARG A 123 -9.27 15.77 -11.65
CA ARG A 123 -8.60 14.91 -10.68
C ARG A 123 -7.20 15.43 -10.31
N TYR A 124 -6.70 14.96 -9.18
CA TYR A 124 -5.29 15.18 -8.83
C TYR A 124 -4.37 14.27 -9.65
N THR A 125 -3.21 14.81 -10.01
CA THR A 125 -2.11 14.11 -10.68
C THR A 125 -0.80 14.40 -9.97
N GLN A 126 0.23 13.60 -10.22
CA GLN A 126 1.57 13.84 -9.67
C GLN A 126 2.20 15.18 -10.11
N ASN A 127 1.57 15.90 -11.05
CA ASN A 127 1.99 17.22 -11.48
C ASN A 127 1.18 18.33 -10.81
N ASN A 128 -0.15 18.25 -10.80
CA ASN A 128 -0.99 19.35 -10.33
C ASN A 128 -1.13 19.43 -8.80
N ILE A 129 -0.76 18.40 -8.05
CA ILE A 129 -0.68 18.46 -6.57
C ILE A 129 0.28 19.56 -6.08
N PHE A 130 1.25 19.96 -6.89
CA PHE A 130 2.21 21.00 -6.52
C PHE A 130 1.62 22.41 -6.50
N ILE A 131 0.41 22.64 -7.04
CA ILE A 131 -0.25 23.95 -7.04
C ILE A 131 -0.39 24.52 -5.62
N LYS A 132 -0.65 23.65 -4.62
CA LYS A 132 -0.77 24.03 -3.20
C LYS A 132 0.38 23.50 -2.33
N SER A 133 1.37 22.84 -2.92
CA SER A 133 2.46 22.25 -2.14
C SER A 133 3.42 23.29 -1.60
N PRO A 134 3.74 23.30 -0.29
CA PRO A 134 4.79 24.17 0.27
C PRO A 134 6.19 23.86 -0.28
N LYS A 135 6.45 22.61 -0.68
CA LYS A 135 7.68 22.19 -1.33
C LYS A 135 7.49 22.18 -2.84
N SER A 136 8.30 22.94 -3.56
CA SER A 136 8.21 23.03 -5.01
C SER A 136 8.57 21.71 -5.71
N ARG A 137 8.05 21.52 -6.92
CA ARG A 137 8.41 20.39 -7.77
C ARG A 137 9.92 20.35 -8.07
N ALA A 138 10.56 21.51 -8.28
CA ALA A 138 11.99 21.62 -8.55
C ALA A 138 12.84 21.12 -7.38
N LEU A 139 12.47 21.47 -6.14
CA LEU A 139 13.11 20.97 -4.92
C LEU A 139 12.94 19.45 -4.80
N VAL A 140 11.76 18.92 -5.07
CA VAL A 140 11.52 17.46 -5.07
C VAL A 140 12.41 16.75 -6.10
N LEU A 141 12.63 17.37 -7.25
CA LEU A 141 13.52 16.84 -8.30
C LEU A 141 15.01 17.04 -8.00
N GLY A 142 15.37 17.79 -6.96
CA GLY A 142 16.74 17.96 -6.50
C GLY A 142 17.38 19.26 -6.92
N GLU A 143 16.57 20.32 -7.11
CA GLU A 143 17.12 21.68 -7.08
C GLU A 143 17.86 21.93 -5.77
N ALA A 144 18.94 22.71 -5.82
CA ALA A 144 19.69 23.02 -4.64
C ALA A 144 18.90 23.92 -3.69
N LEU A 145 19.02 23.68 -2.39
CA LEU A 145 18.43 24.52 -1.36
C LEU A 145 19.08 25.91 -1.39
N GLN A 146 18.27 26.92 -1.08
CA GLN A 146 18.70 28.30 -1.01
C GLN A 146 18.34 28.91 0.35
N ASP A 147 19.14 29.84 0.82
CA ASP A 147 18.81 30.67 1.99
C ASP A 147 17.75 31.75 1.62
N ALA A 148 17.36 32.56 2.61
CA ALA A 148 16.38 33.63 2.43
C ALA A 148 16.82 34.72 1.44
N GLN A 149 18.11 34.81 1.12
CA GLN A 149 18.73 35.74 0.18
C GLN A 149 18.90 35.13 -1.22
N GLY A 150 18.48 33.86 -1.43
CA GLY A 150 18.58 33.15 -2.70
C GLY A 150 19.97 32.54 -2.96
N LYS A 151 20.87 32.54 -1.99
CA LYS A 151 22.18 31.93 -2.11
C LYS A 151 22.08 30.43 -1.89
N VAL A 152 22.68 29.65 -2.79
CA VAL A 152 22.71 28.19 -2.70
C VAL A 152 23.44 27.75 -1.44
N LEU A 153 22.77 26.91 -0.63
CA LEU A 153 23.39 26.21 0.49
C LEU A 153 24.30 25.11 -0.04
N VAL A 154 25.49 24.99 0.54
CA VAL A 154 26.47 23.99 0.11
C VAL A 154 26.85 23.06 1.25
N ASP A 155 27.07 21.80 0.92
CA ASP A 155 27.58 20.77 1.84
C ASP A 155 29.07 20.97 2.16
N SER A 156 29.63 20.14 3.01
CA SER A 156 31.04 20.15 3.40
C SER A 156 32.03 19.97 2.24
N HIS A 157 31.55 19.57 1.05
CA HIS A 157 32.33 19.37 -0.16
C HIS A 157 32.10 20.49 -1.19
N GLY A 158 31.39 21.56 -0.82
CA GLY A 158 31.07 22.70 -1.68
C GLY A 158 30.01 22.39 -2.77
N LYS A 159 29.28 21.28 -2.65
CA LYS A 159 28.16 20.96 -3.54
C LYS A 159 26.86 21.50 -2.98
N GLY A 160 25.97 21.97 -3.85
CA GLY A 160 24.64 22.41 -3.45
C GLY A 160 23.89 21.33 -2.70
N GLU A 161 23.44 21.66 -1.49
CA GLU A 161 22.59 20.78 -0.68
C GLU A 161 21.27 20.53 -1.39
N LYS A 162 20.76 19.29 -1.29
CA LYS A 162 19.56 18.86 -1.98
C LYS A 162 18.65 18.06 -1.06
N ASP A 163 17.39 18.43 -1.01
CA ASP A 163 16.35 17.72 -0.31
C ASP A 163 15.40 17.07 -1.33
N ARG A 164 15.81 15.92 -1.87
CA ARG A 164 15.07 15.19 -2.91
C ARG A 164 13.90 14.42 -2.35
N GLY A 165 12.83 14.32 -3.15
CA GLY A 165 11.60 13.64 -2.77
C GLY A 165 10.83 14.40 -1.69
N PHE A 166 10.01 13.71 -0.92
CA PHE A 166 9.33 14.23 0.26
C PHE A 166 9.77 13.48 1.51
N GLN A 167 10.00 14.21 2.59
CA GLN A 167 10.02 13.67 3.94
C GLN A 167 8.60 13.62 4.51
N LEU A 168 8.39 12.88 5.58
CA LEU A 168 7.05 12.64 6.15
C LEU A 168 6.31 13.96 6.44
N ARG A 169 6.92 14.91 7.17
CA ARG A 169 6.29 16.20 7.50
C ARG A 169 6.04 17.06 6.27
N GLN A 170 6.91 17.02 5.29
CA GLN A 170 6.73 17.78 4.06
C GLN A 170 5.53 17.27 3.26
N LEU A 171 5.33 15.94 3.21
CA LEU A 171 4.15 15.36 2.61
C LEU A 171 2.88 15.67 3.43
N GLY A 172 2.98 15.65 4.77
CA GLY A 172 1.89 16.09 5.64
C GLY A 172 1.50 17.55 5.38
N ALA A 173 2.47 18.45 5.25
CA ALA A 173 2.23 19.85 4.93
C ALA A 173 1.55 20.05 3.55
N LEU A 174 1.86 19.21 2.55
CA LEU A 174 1.15 19.19 1.27
C LEU A 174 -0.33 18.86 1.48
N PHE A 175 -0.67 17.82 2.23
CA PHE A 175 -2.07 17.47 2.51
C PHE A 175 -2.80 18.56 3.26
N THR A 176 -2.18 19.13 4.29
CA THR A 176 -2.74 20.29 5.04
C THR A 176 -2.99 21.46 4.13
N ALA A 177 -2.07 21.79 3.21
CA ALA A 177 -2.26 22.87 2.24
C ALA A 177 -3.39 22.60 1.23
N HIS A 178 -3.71 21.34 1.00
CA HIS A 178 -4.90 20.93 0.25
C HIS A 178 -6.17 20.90 1.10
N GLY A 179 -6.12 21.25 2.40
CA GLY A 179 -7.28 21.27 3.29
C GLY A 179 -7.68 19.88 3.82
N VAL A 180 -6.77 18.91 3.79
CA VAL A 180 -6.99 17.58 4.37
C VAL A 180 -6.58 17.59 5.85
N SER A 181 -7.43 17.05 6.72
CA SER A 181 -7.07 16.78 8.11
C SER A 181 -5.91 15.79 8.15
N THR A 182 -4.80 16.22 8.75
CA THR A 182 -3.52 15.51 8.65
C THR A 182 -2.89 15.34 10.02
N LYS A 183 -2.74 14.10 10.48
CA LYS A 183 -1.94 13.75 11.65
C LYS A 183 -0.62 13.13 11.19
N VAL A 184 0.50 13.76 11.57
CA VAL A 184 1.85 13.25 11.30
C VAL A 184 2.36 12.51 12.52
N VAL A 185 2.69 11.23 12.37
CA VAL A 185 3.24 10.40 13.44
C VAL A 185 4.65 9.95 13.08
N VAL A 186 5.64 10.51 13.75
CA VAL A 186 7.04 10.09 13.64
C VAL A 186 7.29 8.95 14.61
N VAL A 187 7.70 7.77 14.11
CA VAL A 187 7.89 6.58 14.93
C VAL A 187 9.20 6.61 15.68
N GLN A 188 9.15 6.96 16.96
CA GLN A 188 10.30 7.01 17.84
C GLN A 188 10.66 5.64 18.44
N GLN A 189 11.90 5.47 18.90
CA GLN A 189 12.39 4.21 19.48
C GLN A 189 11.57 3.73 20.68
N GLY A 190 11.09 4.65 21.52
CA GLY A 190 10.32 4.32 22.74
C GLY A 190 8.82 4.07 22.51
N MET A 191 8.30 4.24 21.29
CA MET A 191 6.87 4.00 21.01
C MET A 191 6.56 2.51 20.99
N SER A 192 5.46 2.13 21.64
CA SER A 192 4.99 0.74 21.64
C SER A 192 4.49 0.32 20.25
N ASP A 193 4.95 -0.83 19.77
CA ASP A 193 4.48 -1.42 18.50
C ASP A 193 2.98 -1.72 18.52
N GLN A 194 2.44 -2.11 19.69
CA GLN A 194 1.01 -2.35 19.85
C GLN A 194 0.18 -1.08 19.67
N VAL A 195 0.67 0.06 20.19
CA VAL A 195 -0.02 1.35 20.03
C VAL A 195 -0.01 1.79 18.57
N ILE A 196 1.14 1.73 17.91
CA ILE A 196 1.27 2.05 16.47
C ILE A 196 0.34 1.15 15.64
N LYS A 197 0.41 -0.17 15.88
CA LYS A 197 -0.43 -1.14 15.17
C LYS A 197 -1.91 -0.90 15.38
N ALA A 198 -2.32 -0.62 16.61
CA ALA A 198 -3.73 -0.33 16.93
C ALA A 198 -4.23 0.91 16.19
N GLU A 199 -3.46 1.98 16.14
CA GLU A 199 -3.82 3.21 15.43
C GLU A 199 -3.94 2.99 13.92
N LEU A 200 -3.02 2.24 13.31
CA LEU A 200 -3.09 1.88 11.89
C LEU A 200 -4.31 1.01 11.57
N ILE A 201 -4.63 0.04 12.43
CA ILE A 201 -5.81 -0.82 12.27
C ILE A 201 -7.10 -0.02 12.44
N ASP A 202 -7.14 0.90 13.38
CA ASP A 202 -8.29 1.77 13.62
C ASP A 202 -8.61 2.62 12.39
N ASN A 203 -7.59 3.20 11.78
CA ASN A 203 -7.74 3.94 10.53
C ASN A 203 -8.26 3.03 9.40
N LEU A 204 -7.65 1.86 9.17
CA LEU A 204 -8.05 0.92 8.10
C LEU A 204 -9.46 0.31 8.27
N ARG A 205 -10.12 0.53 9.40
CA ARG A 205 -11.51 0.12 9.65
C ARG A 205 -12.51 1.26 9.45
N THR A 206 -12.03 2.51 9.46
CA THR A 206 -12.85 3.72 9.33
C THR A 206 -12.84 4.18 7.88
N ALA A 207 -14.00 4.26 7.26
CA ALA A 207 -14.13 4.69 5.87
C ALA A 207 -13.68 6.14 5.69
N ASP A 208 -13.01 6.42 4.57
CA ASP A 208 -12.49 7.74 4.21
C ASP A 208 -11.39 8.28 5.16
N ASP A 209 -10.78 7.36 5.90
CA ASP A 209 -9.57 7.59 6.69
C ASP A 209 -8.40 6.82 6.06
N TYR A 210 -7.38 7.52 5.58
CA TYR A 210 -6.29 6.93 4.80
C TYR A 210 -4.95 6.98 5.53
N VAL A 211 -4.12 6.00 5.28
CA VAL A 211 -2.75 5.94 5.79
C VAL A 211 -1.75 6.04 4.64
N ILE A 212 -0.75 6.90 4.78
CA ILE A 212 0.49 6.82 4.01
C ILE A 212 1.63 6.54 4.96
N ILE A 213 2.42 5.51 4.69
CA ILE A 213 3.60 5.14 5.45
C ILE A 213 4.87 5.67 4.80
N ASN A 214 5.82 6.13 5.62
CA ASN A 214 7.22 6.37 5.24
C ASN A 214 8.07 5.27 5.88
N TYR A 215 8.74 4.46 5.06
CA TYR A 215 9.51 3.31 5.52
C TYR A 215 10.83 3.15 4.76
N LYS A 216 11.79 2.46 5.36
CA LYS A 216 13.06 2.14 4.72
C LYS A 216 12.98 0.78 4.02
N ARG A 217 13.07 0.77 2.68
CA ARG A 217 12.97 -0.44 1.84
C ARG A 217 13.98 -1.52 2.21
N THR A 218 15.20 -1.15 2.56
CA THR A 218 16.25 -2.13 2.90
C THR A 218 15.94 -2.95 4.14
N VAL A 219 15.10 -2.45 5.07
CA VAL A 219 14.61 -3.23 6.21
C VAL A 219 13.65 -4.33 5.73
N LEU A 220 12.93 -4.09 4.65
CA LEU A 220 12.05 -5.05 3.99
C LEU A 220 12.78 -5.92 2.94
N ASN A 221 14.12 -5.94 2.93
CA ASN A 221 14.90 -6.62 1.89
C ASN A 221 14.53 -6.22 0.45
N GLN A 222 14.02 -4.99 0.27
CA GLN A 222 13.68 -4.42 -1.02
C GLN A 222 14.77 -3.46 -1.50
N PRO A 223 15.00 -3.31 -2.82
CA PRO A 223 15.99 -2.38 -3.36
C PRO A 223 15.54 -0.92 -3.15
N GLY A 224 16.47 -0.07 -2.70
CA GLY A 224 16.25 1.37 -2.55
C GLY A 224 16.43 1.90 -1.12
N GLY A 225 16.08 3.16 -0.90
CA GLY A 225 16.18 3.88 0.37
C GLY A 225 14.83 4.05 1.05
N GLY A 226 14.56 5.31 1.47
CA GLY A 226 13.24 5.71 1.98
C GLY A 226 12.16 5.64 0.93
N HIS A 227 10.92 5.37 1.34
CA HIS A 227 9.78 5.24 0.45
C HIS A 227 8.47 5.62 1.12
N LEU A 228 7.58 6.21 0.33
CA LEU A 228 6.23 6.59 0.74
C LEU A 228 5.23 5.78 -0.09
N SER A 229 4.25 5.15 0.58
CA SER A 229 3.19 4.41 -0.09
C SER A 229 1.91 4.35 0.76
N PRO A 230 0.73 4.25 0.15
CA PRO A 230 -0.51 4.00 0.88
C PRO A 230 -0.51 2.62 1.54
N LEU A 231 -1.18 2.54 2.70
CA LEU A 231 -1.50 1.30 3.40
C LEU A 231 -2.97 0.99 3.15
N ALA A 232 -3.30 -0.23 2.73
CA ALA A 232 -4.63 -0.51 2.20
C ALA A 232 -5.46 -1.53 2.98
N ALA A 233 -4.83 -2.41 3.73
CA ALA A 233 -5.53 -3.45 4.49
C ALA A 233 -4.66 -4.02 5.61
N TYR A 234 -5.34 -4.67 6.58
CA TYR A 234 -4.68 -5.47 7.61
C TYR A 234 -5.32 -6.85 7.71
N HIS A 235 -4.49 -7.89 7.66
CA HIS A 235 -4.90 -9.29 7.84
C HIS A 235 -4.50 -9.78 9.22
N LYS A 236 -5.51 -9.97 10.09
CA LYS A 236 -5.33 -10.30 11.51
C LYS A 236 -4.61 -11.64 11.72
N ALA A 237 -4.99 -12.68 10.96
CA ALA A 237 -4.46 -14.04 11.17
C ALA A 237 -2.96 -14.14 10.87
N SER A 238 -2.44 -13.37 9.90
CA SER A 238 -1.01 -13.32 9.60
C SER A 238 -0.29 -12.12 10.22
N ASP A 239 -1.00 -11.27 10.97
CA ASP A 239 -0.49 -10.02 11.53
C ASP A 239 0.30 -9.21 10.50
N SER A 240 -0.32 -8.92 9.36
CA SER A 240 0.34 -8.23 8.25
C SER A 240 -0.51 -7.12 7.64
N PHE A 241 0.16 -6.07 7.19
CA PHE A 241 -0.43 -4.95 6.46
C PHE A 241 -0.18 -5.08 4.95
N LEU A 242 -1.15 -4.69 4.14
CA LEU A 242 -0.97 -4.57 2.69
C LEU A 242 -0.44 -3.18 2.34
N VAL A 243 0.77 -3.14 1.82
CA VAL A 243 1.43 -1.93 1.30
C VAL A 243 1.18 -1.85 -0.21
N MET A 244 0.55 -0.77 -0.67
CA MET A 244 0.34 -0.49 -2.09
C MET A 244 1.55 0.28 -2.65
N ASP A 245 2.62 -0.45 -2.92
CA ASP A 245 3.88 0.15 -3.38
C ASP A 245 3.68 0.88 -4.73
N VAL A 246 4.04 2.15 -4.76
CA VAL A 246 3.88 2.99 -5.95
C VAL A 246 5.07 2.90 -6.92
N THR A 247 6.08 2.06 -6.65
CA THR A 247 7.26 1.91 -7.51
C THR A 247 7.24 0.57 -8.26
N PRO A 248 6.65 0.48 -9.45
CA PRO A 248 6.44 -0.79 -10.15
C PRO A 248 7.74 -1.51 -10.55
N ASN A 249 8.83 -0.75 -10.67
CA ASN A 249 10.13 -1.28 -11.08
C ASN A 249 10.95 -1.89 -9.93
N LYS A 250 10.44 -1.86 -8.69
CA LYS A 250 11.19 -2.32 -7.51
C LYS A 250 10.44 -3.33 -6.67
N ALA A 251 9.14 -3.21 -6.56
CA ALA A 251 8.31 -4.10 -5.76
C ALA A 251 6.87 -4.07 -6.26
N ASP A 252 6.21 -5.21 -6.15
CA ASP A 252 4.75 -5.30 -6.23
C ASP A 252 4.12 -4.83 -4.91
N TRP A 253 2.81 -4.73 -4.87
CA TRP A 253 2.09 -4.63 -3.61
C TRP A 253 2.40 -5.87 -2.76
N VAL A 254 2.58 -5.66 -1.47
CA VAL A 254 3.09 -6.70 -0.59
C VAL A 254 2.44 -6.66 0.78
N TRP A 255 2.10 -7.84 1.29
CA TRP A 255 1.76 -8.03 2.69
C TRP A 255 3.03 -8.08 3.51
N VAL A 256 3.17 -7.20 4.48
CA VAL A 256 4.33 -7.09 5.35
C VAL A 256 3.90 -7.32 6.80
N LYS A 257 4.63 -8.18 7.53
CA LYS A 257 4.40 -8.37 8.96
C LYS A 257 4.44 -7.03 9.70
N SER A 258 3.52 -6.83 10.65
CA SER A 258 3.40 -5.56 11.37
C SER A 258 4.69 -5.14 12.07
N GLU A 259 5.36 -6.06 12.73
CA GLU A 259 6.65 -5.82 13.41
C GLU A 259 7.72 -5.32 12.43
N LEU A 260 7.86 -5.99 11.28
CA LEU A 260 8.85 -5.62 10.27
C LEU A 260 8.55 -4.24 9.66
N LEU A 261 7.28 -3.93 9.38
CA LEU A 261 6.86 -2.64 8.86
C LEU A 261 7.13 -1.51 9.87
N ILE A 262 6.78 -1.72 11.13
CA ILE A 262 7.03 -0.75 12.20
C ILE A 262 8.54 -0.52 12.39
N SER A 263 9.34 -1.58 12.35
CA SER A 263 10.80 -1.48 12.37
C SER A 263 11.34 -0.64 11.20
N ALA A 264 10.78 -0.81 10.00
CA ALA A 264 11.16 -0.01 8.83
C ALA A 264 10.79 1.48 8.96
N MET A 265 9.66 1.79 9.61
CA MET A 265 9.24 3.16 9.94
C MET A 265 10.08 3.78 11.06
N ARG A 266 10.64 2.97 11.97
CA ARG A 266 11.48 3.44 13.11
C ARG A 266 12.88 3.90 12.68
N THR A 267 13.22 3.75 11.42
CA THR A 267 14.53 4.17 10.89
C THR A 267 14.62 5.67 10.68
N PHE A 268 15.82 6.22 10.90
CA PHE A 268 16.11 7.64 10.64
C PHE A 268 16.01 7.97 9.14
N ASP A 269 15.39 9.09 8.81
CA ASP A 269 15.39 9.65 7.46
C ASP A 269 16.47 10.71 7.30
N THR A 270 16.11 11.94 7.06
CA THR A 270 17.08 13.05 6.87
C THR A 270 17.25 13.90 8.14
N VAL A 271 16.16 14.19 8.83
CA VAL A 271 16.15 15.05 10.04
C VAL A 271 15.52 14.38 11.26
N GLU A 272 14.71 13.36 11.05
CA GLU A 272 14.01 12.61 12.09
C GLU A 272 13.71 11.19 11.61
N ASN A 273 13.10 10.35 12.45
CA ASN A 273 12.65 9.04 12.03
C ASN A 273 11.50 9.13 11.01
N ARG A 274 11.32 8.04 10.29
CA ARG A 274 10.15 7.82 9.44
C ARG A 274 8.89 7.60 10.28
N GLY A 275 7.79 7.28 9.64
CA GLY A 275 6.53 7.05 10.33
C GLY A 275 5.35 7.00 9.37
N TYR A 276 4.24 7.61 9.72
CA TYR A 276 3.03 7.57 8.91
C TYR A 276 2.20 8.85 9.02
N LEU A 277 1.36 9.05 8.03
CA LEU A 277 0.31 10.07 8.00
C LEU A 277 -1.03 9.38 8.18
N LEU A 278 -1.91 9.95 9.01
CA LEU A 278 -3.34 9.65 9.03
C LEU A 278 -4.07 10.84 8.41
N LEU A 279 -4.91 10.55 7.42
CA LEU A 279 -5.47 11.53 6.50
C LEU A 279 -6.98 11.32 6.38
N SER A 280 -7.76 12.34 6.67
CA SER A 280 -9.22 12.33 6.46
C SER A 280 -9.70 13.67 5.91
N GLU A 281 -10.90 13.71 5.35
CA GLU A 281 -11.49 15.00 5.00
C GLU A 281 -11.75 15.79 6.27
N GLY A 282 -11.36 17.07 6.28
CA GLY A 282 -11.63 17.95 7.41
C GLY A 282 -13.13 18.08 7.64
N ILE A 283 -13.58 18.01 8.88
CA ILE A 283 -14.94 18.42 9.24
C ILE A 283 -14.94 19.94 9.17
N GLU A 284 -15.63 20.52 8.17
CA GLU A 284 -15.91 21.96 8.12
C GLU A 284 -16.89 22.37 9.21
#